data_20c64bf4c106098f9482f7cc1f24b2fd
#
_entry.id   20c64bf4c106098f9482f7cc1f24b2fd
#
_cell.length_a   1.000
_cell.length_b   1.000
_cell.length_c   1.000
_cell.angle_alpha   90.00
_cell.angle_beta   90.00
_cell.angle_gamma   90.00
#
_symmetry.space_group_name_H-M   'P 1'
#
loop_
_entity.id
_entity.type
_entity.pdbx_description
1 polymer ?
#
loop_
_entity_poly.entity_id
_entity_poly.type
_entity_poly.pdbx_seq_one_letter_code
_entity_poly.pdbx_strand_id
1 'polypeptide(L)'
;MNTADLKWTREPLACRMEPGRIEVTTAPRTDLWQRTYYHFRNDNAPVLQMETEEKFFSFIVKTDFSDSHHRFDQCGIVMYLDSENWLKASVEYENESFSHLGSVVTNHGYSDWATTAVPADVKTMWYRFSRREDDYCIECSRDGKNFSQMRVCHMLEGAGTIRFGIYACSPEESSFRAVFTDMKITECAWKAHDGQQPD
;
A
#
# COMPACT_ATOMS: atom_id res chain seq x y z
N MET A 1 -9.07 -1.36 -14.92
CA MET A 1 -9.83 -1.11 -13.67
C MET A 1 -10.66 0.14 -13.87
N ASN A 2 -11.93 0.12 -13.48
CA ASN A 2 -12.78 1.31 -13.54
C ASN A 2 -12.60 2.13 -12.25
N THR A 3 -12.16 3.38 -12.38
CA THR A 3 -11.97 4.27 -11.22
C THR A 3 -13.29 4.65 -10.53
N ALA A 4 -14.43 4.45 -11.18
CA ALA A 4 -15.75 4.68 -10.59
C ALA A 4 -16.11 3.68 -9.47
N ASP A 5 -15.43 2.53 -9.42
CA ASP A 5 -15.63 1.52 -8.36
C ASP A 5 -14.80 1.82 -7.10
N LEU A 6 -13.90 2.80 -7.18
CA LEU A 6 -13.08 3.24 -6.06
C LEU A 6 -13.84 4.21 -5.16
N LYS A 7 -13.72 4.01 -3.86
CA LYS A 7 -14.34 4.87 -2.83
C LYS A 7 -13.31 5.29 -1.80
N TRP A 8 -13.40 6.53 -1.38
CA TRP A 8 -12.62 7.04 -0.27
C TRP A 8 -13.16 6.53 1.06
N THR A 9 -12.30 5.97 1.89
CA THR A 9 -12.57 5.78 3.33
C THR A 9 -12.40 7.10 4.07
N ARG A 10 -11.38 7.86 3.67
CA ARG A 10 -11.09 9.24 4.10
C ARG A 10 -10.56 10.00 2.90
N GLU A 11 -11.10 11.18 2.64
CA GLU A 11 -10.67 12.01 1.52
C GLU A 11 -9.32 12.69 1.81
N PRO A 12 -8.45 12.88 0.80
CA PRO A 12 -7.21 13.62 0.92
C PRO A 12 -7.48 15.15 0.93
N LEU A 13 -6.41 15.92 1.16
CA LEU A 13 -6.45 17.39 1.03
C LEU A 13 -6.92 17.83 -0.36
N ALA A 14 -6.40 17.17 -1.40
CA ALA A 14 -6.87 17.31 -2.77
C ALA A 14 -6.66 16.01 -3.56
N CYS A 15 -7.52 15.77 -4.54
CA CYS A 15 -7.41 14.64 -5.44
C CYS A 15 -7.80 15.04 -6.87
N ARG A 16 -7.04 14.54 -7.84
CA ARG A 16 -7.37 14.62 -9.27
C ARG A 16 -7.40 13.20 -9.84
N MET A 17 -8.56 12.81 -10.36
CA MET A 17 -8.76 11.49 -10.96
C MET A 17 -8.99 11.65 -12.47
N GLU A 18 -8.11 11.02 -13.26
CA GLU A 18 -8.18 10.95 -14.70
C GLU A 18 -8.10 9.47 -15.15
N PRO A 19 -8.52 9.13 -16.38
CA PRO A 19 -8.35 7.78 -16.88
C PRO A 19 -6.89 7.31 -16.82
N GLY A 20 -6.64 6.26 -16.01
CA GLY A 20 -5.30 5.69 -15.83
C GLY A 20 -4.36 6.45 -14.91
N ARG A 21 -4.78 7.56 -14.30
CA ARG A 21 -3.95 8.39 -13.41
C ARG A 21 -4.76 8.96 -12.26
N ILE A 22 -4.23 8.79 -11.04
CA ILE A 22 -4.78 9.41 -9.84
C ILE A 22 -3.64 10.20 -9.16
N GLU A 23 -3.89 11.46 -8.86
CA GLU A 23 -3.01 12.32 -8.07
C GLU A 23 -3.66 12.59 -6.72
N VAL A 24 -2.90 12.44 -5.66
CA VAL A 24 -3.34 12.66 -4.28
C VAL A 24 -2.39 13.64 -3.60
N THR A 25 -2.92 14.73 -3.06
CA THR A 25 -2.15 15.63 -2.20
C THR A 25 -2.43 15.26 -0.74
N THR A 26 -1.38 14.91 -0.03
CA THR A 26 -1.47 14.52 1.39
C THR A 26 -1.71 15.72 2.29
N ALA A 27 -2.29 15.47 3.46
CA ALA A 27 -2.37 16.45 4.54
C ALA A 27 -1.31 16.15 5.61
N PRO A 28 -0.81 17.18 6.33
CA PRO A 28 0.10 16.97 7.44
C PRO A 28 -0.51 16.09 8.53
N ARG A 29 0.35 15.37 9.26
CA ARG A 29 -0.01 14.54 10.42
C ARG A 29 -1.01 13.43 10.10
N THR A 30 -0.90 12.87 8.89
CA THR A 30 -1.70 11.72 8.45
C THR A 30 -0.86 10.45 8.46
N ASP A 31 -1.39 9.35 8.99
CA ASP A 31 -0.72 8.05 9.01
C ASP A 31 -1.71 6.89 9.21
N LEU A 32 -1.20 5.68 9.06
CA LEU A 32 -1.79 4.43 9.53
C LEU A 32 -0.77 3.72 10.40
N TRP A 33 -1.01 3.71 11.72
CA TRP A 33 -0.19 3.02 12.71
C TRP A 33 -1.01 2.65 13.94
N GLN A 34 -0.79 1.45 14.49
CA GLN A 34 -1.51 0.99 15.67
C GLN A 34 -0.55 0.41 16.72
N ARG A 35 -0.52 1.00 17.88
CA ARG A 35 0.00 0.58 19.20
C ARG A 35 1.46 0.18 19.30
N THR A 36 1.95 -0.65 18.41
CA THR A 36 3.32 -1.17 18.49
C THR A 36 4.30 -0.02 18.63
N TYR A 37 5.21 -0.12 19.59
CA TYR A 37 6.14 0.91 19.98
C TYR A 37 5.46 2.20 20.52
N TYR A 38 5.69 2.51 21.79
CA TYR A 38 5.11 3.60 22.61
C TYR A 38 3.60 3.79 22.59
N HIS A 39 2.82 2.80 22.23
CA HIS A 39 1.35 2.89 22.18
C HIS A 39 0.80 3.99 21.25
N PHE A 40 1.62 4.49 20.33
CA PHE A 40 1.19 5.49 19.35
C PHE A 40 0.08 4.92 18.47
N ARG A 41 -0.86 5.78 18.13
CA ARG A 41 -1.96 5.46 17.22
C ARG A 41 -2.20 6.63 16.29
N ASN A 42 -2.32 6.34 15.01
CA ASN A 42 -2.85 7.25 14.03
C ASN A 42 -3.59 6.45 12.97
N ASP A 43 -4.81 6.85 12.65
CA ASP A 43 -5.67 6.16 11.68
C ASP A 43 -6.45 7.20 10.88
N ASN A 44 -5.73 8.10 10.21
CA ASN A 44 -6.34 9.21 9.48
C ASN A 44 -5.80 9.39 8.05
N ALA A 45 -4.92 8.51 7.57
CA ALA A 45 -4.43 8.58 6.20
C ALA A 45 -5.57 8.42 5.19
N PRO A 46 -5.57 9.18 4.08
CA PRO A 46 -6.46 8.96 2.95
C PRO A 46 -6.29 7.57 2.35
N VAL A 47 -7.39 6.85 2.18
CA VAL A 47 -7.42 5.51 1.59
C VAL A 47 -8.49 5.46 0.52
N LEU A 48 -8.08 5.18 -0.72
CA LEU A 48 -8.96 4.99 -1.87
C LEU A 48 -8.96 3.53 -2.28
N GLN A 49 -10.09 2.85 -2.17
CA GLN A 49 -10.14 1.41 -2.36
C GLN A 49 -11.45 0.92 -2.97
N MET A 50 -11.41 -0.26 -3.52
CA MET A 50 -12.56 -1.01 -3.98
C MET A 50 -12.79 -2.24 -3.09
N GLU A 51 -14.01 -2.75 -3.14
CA GLU A 51 -14.43 -3.95 -2.40
C GLU A 51 -14.47 -5.16 -3.31
N THR A 52 -14.12 -6.34 -2.78
CA THR A 52 -14.18 -7.60 -3.52
C THR A 52 -14.39 -8.80 -2.60
N GLU A 53 -15.10 -9.82 -3.12
CA GLU A 53 -15.20 -11.17 -2.53
C GLU A 53 -14.26 -12.16 -3.24
N GLU A 54 -13.60 -11.72 -4.34
CA GLU A 54 -12.69 -12.59 -5.10
C GLU A 54 -11.53 -13.08 -4.22
N LYS A 55 -11.32 -14.38 -4.19
CA LYS A 55 -10.35 -15.05 -3.32
C LYS A 55 -8.95 -15.18 -3.93
N PHE A 56 -8.87 -15.11 -5.26
CA PHE A 56 -7.62 -15.35 -6.00
C PHE A 56 -7.42 -14.29 -7.06
N PHE A 57 -6.72 -13.23 -6.73
CA PHE A 57 -6.41 -12.16 -7.67
C PHE A 57 -5.07 -11.48 -7.35
N SER A 58 -4.60 -10.66 -8.27
CA SER A 58 -3.51 -9.71 -8.04
C SER A 58 -3.93 -8.31 -8.44
N PHE A 59 -3.61 -7.34 -7.60
CA PHE A 59 -3.74 -5.90 -7.88
C PHE A 59 -2.34 -5.32 -8.10
N ILE A 60 -2.16 -4.62 -9.21
CA ILE A 60 -0.88 -3.98 -9.57
C ILE A 60 -1.11 -2.47 -9.69
N VAL A 61 -0.15 -1.70 -9.18
CA VAL A 61 -0.11 -0.24 -9.31
C VAL A 61 1.32 0.26 -9.35
N LYS A 62 1.57 1.30 -10.14
CA LYS A 62 2.78 2.12 -10.08
C LYS A 62 2.53 3.34 -9.23
N THR A 63 3.43 3.60 -8.28
CA THR A 63 3.48 4.83 -7.50
C THR A 63 4.62 5.72 -7.97
N ASP A 64 4.40 7.03 -8.00
CA ASP A 64 5.41 8.05 -8.17
C ASP A 64 5.36 8.96 -6.93
N PHE A 65 6.45 8.96 -6.20
CA PHE A 65 6.68 9.71 -4.97
C PHE A 65 7.83 10.70 -5.12
N SER A 66 8.10 11.16 -6.35
CA SER A 66 9.20 12.11 -6.63
C SER A 66 9.08 13.43 -5.90
N ASP A 67 7.87 13.80 -5.51
CA ASP A 67 7.55 15.02 -4.73
C ASP A 67 7.72 14.84 -3.21
N SER A 68 7.97 13.61 -2.71
CA SER A 68 8.24 13.38 -1.29
C SER A 68 9.56 14.03 -0.87
N HIS A 69 9.56 14.76 0.23
CA HIS A 69 10.68 15.59 0.64
C HIS A 69 10.82 15.74 2.16
N HIS A 70 9.89 15.16 2.92
CA HIS A 70 9.92 15.17 4.37
C HIS A 70 9.85 13.73 4.91
N ARG A 71 10.46 13.52 6.06
CA ARG A 71 10.53 12.22 6.70
C ARG A 71 9.15 11.58 6.79
N PHE A 72 9.07 10.30 6.43
CA PHE A 72 7.86 9.49 6.38
C PHE A 72 6.82 9.85 5.31
N ASP A 73 7.03 10.87 4.47
CA ASP A 73 6.19 11.04 3.28
C ASP A 73 6.14 9.75 2.50
N GLN A 74 4.95 9.20 2.26
CA GLN A 74 4.80 7.88 1.68
C GLN A 74 3.52 7.71 0.89
N CYS A 75 3.58 6.87 -0.14
CA CYS A 75 2.41 6.40 -0.88
C CYS A 75 2.60 4.98 -1.39
N GLY A 76 1.53 4.22 -1.47
CA GLY A 76 1.61 2.83 -1.87
C GLY A 76 0.28 2.12 -1.98
N ILE A 77 0.34 0.81 -1.80
CA ILE A 77 -0.83 -0.06 -1.75
C ILE A 77 -1.34 -0.20 -0.31
N VAL A 78 -2.62 -0.49 -0.21
CA VAL A 78 -3.27 -0.75 1.07
C VAL A 78 -4.40 -1.77 0.89
N MET A 79 -4.58 -2.63 1.88
CA MET A 79 -5.83 -3.30 2.18
C MET A 79 -6.27 -2.79 3.56
N TYR A 80 -7.43 -2.18 3.64
CA TYR A 80 -7.92 -1.57 4.88
C TYR A 80 -9.34 -2.05 5.15
N LEU A 81 -9.51 -2.90 6.15
CA LEU A 81 -10.81 -3.40 6.58
C LEU A 81 -11.43 -2.44 7.61
N ASP A 82 -10.65 -2.12 8.64
CA ASP A 82 -10.98 -1.18 9.70
C ASP A 82 -9.70 -0.67 10.39
N SER A 83 -9.83 0.13 11.46
CA SER A 83 -8.69 0.71 12.17
C SER A 83 -7.76 -0.31 12.83
N GLU A 84 -8.23 -1.51 13.10
CA GLU A 84 -7.50 -2.56 13.81
C GLU A 84 -6.95 -3.64 12.86
N ASN A 85 -7.40 -3.67 11.57
CA ASN A 85 -7.10 -4.72 10.62
C ASN A 85 -6.82 -4.14 9.23
N TRP A 86 -5.55 -4.04 8.87
CA TRP A 86 -5.09 -3.51 7.59
C TRP A 86 -3.65 -3.91 7.28
N LEU A 87 -3.26 -3.82 6.02
CA LEU A 87 -1.88 -3.89 5.60
C LEU A 87 -1.58 -2.77 4.60
N LYS A 88 -0.34 -2.30 4.59
CA LYS A 88 0.17 -1.30 3.63
C LYS A 88 1.57 -1.64 3.18
N ALA A 89 1.95 -1.18 1.99
CA ALA A 89 3.33 -1.19 1.52
C ALA A 89 3.64 0.07 0.71
N SER A 90 4.81 0.65 0.94
CA SER A 90 5.24 1.92 0.36
C SER A 90 6.75 2.06 0.31
N VAL A 91 7.22 3.07 -0.39
CA VAL A 91 8.49 3.72 -0.10
C VAL A 91 8.21 4.93 0.78
N GLU A 92 8.91 5.02 1.91
CA GLU A 92 8.84 6.12 2.88
C GLU A 92 10.11 6.95 2.77
N TYR A 93 9.99 8.25 2.52
CA TYR A 93 11.13 9.14 2.49
C TYR A 93 11.80 9.21 3.87
N GLU A 94 13.10 9.03 3.94
CA GLU A 94 13.86 9.21 5.19
C GLU A 94 14.76 10.46 5.14
N ASN A 95 15.57 10.58 4.10
CA ASN A 95 16.45 11.71 3.89
C ASN A 95 16.99 11.73 2.44
N GLU A 96 17.91 12.66 2.13
CA GLU A 96 18.48 12.82 0.79
C GLU A 96 19.35 11.64 0.32
N SER A 97 19.75 10.75 1.23
CA SER A 97 20.62 9.60 0.91
C SER A 97 19.82 8.32 0.64
N PHE A 98 18.73 8.10 1.37
CA PHE A 98 17.94 6.88 1.24
C PHE A 98 16.49 7.06 1.68
N SER A 99 15.66 6.12 1.28
CA SER A 99 14.28 5.93 1.73
C SER A 99 14.09 4.49 2.22
N HIS A 100 13.01 4.24 2.93
CA HIS A 100 12.63 2.90 3.37
C HIS A 100 11.57 2.30 2.45
N LEU A 101 11.90 1.22 1.75
CA LEU A 101 10.91 0.33 1.15
C LEU A 101 10.38 -0.56 2.25
N GLY A 102 9.11 -0.42 2.60
CA GLY A 102 8.55 -1.06 3.76
C GLY A 102 7.15 -1.63 3.56
N SER A 103 6.76 -2.45 4.51
CA SER A 103 5.40 -2.95 4.66
C SER A 103 5.00 -3.01 6.11
N VAL A 104 3.73 -2.73 6.39
CA VAL A 104 3.12 -2.87 7.72
C VAL A 104 1.93 -3.79 7.60
N VAL A 105 1.82 -4.72 8.55
CA VAL A 105 0.63 -5.56 8.73
C VAL A 105 0.09 -5.30 10.12
N THR A 106 -1.18 -4.96 10.20
CA THR A 106 -1.87 -4.73 11.47
C THR A 106 -2.99 -5.74 11.61
N ASN A 107 -2.88 -6.59 12.62
CA ASN A 107 -3.90 -7.52 13.03
C ASN A 107 -4.31 -7.19 14.48
N HIS A 108 -5.61 -7.05 14.71
CA HIS A 108 -6.20 -6.75 16.03
C HIS A 108 -5.50 -5.57 16.73
N GLY A 109 -5.16 -4.54 15.92
CA GLY A 109 -4.62 -3.28 16.41
C GLY A 109 -3.17 -3.29 16.86
N TYR A 110 -2.36 -4.23 16.36
CA TYR A 110 -0.91 -4.21 16.53
C TYR A 110 -0.22 -4.23 15.18
N SER A 111 0.56 -3.20 14.92
CA SER A 111 1.33 -3.04 13.68
C SER A 111 2.66 -3.77 13.73
N ASP A 112 2.95 -4.53 12.68
CA ASP A 112 4.22 -5.22 12.44
C ASP A 112 4.87 -4.59 11.20
N TRP A 113 6.02 -3.95 11.36
CA TRP A 113 6.69 -3.17 10.33
C TRP A 113 8.04 -3.78 9.96
N ALA A 114 8.27 -3.96 8.67
CA ALA A 114 9.54 -4.40 8.11
C ALA A 114 10.00 -3.46 7.01
N THR A 115 11.29 -3.12 6.97
CA THR A 115 11.89 -2.19 6.00
C THR A 115 13.20 -2.67 5.42
N THR A 116 13.50 -2.18 4.23
CA THR A 116 14.80 -2.26 3.57
C THR A 116 15.15 -0.88 3.02
N ALA A 117 16.40 -0.46 3.19
CA ALA A 117 16.86 0.80 2.60
C ALA A 117 16.92 0.72 1.08
N VAL A 118 16.42 1.75 0.41
CA VAL A 118 16.57 1.95 -1.04
C VAL A 118 17.20 3.31 -1.31
N PRO A 119 18.02 3.46 -2.38
CA PRO A 119 18.63 4.75 -2.72
C PRO A 119 17.58 5.86 -2.92
N ALA A 120 17.90 7.09 -2.53
CA ALA A 120 16.99 8.23 -2.62
C ALA A 120 16.65 8.66 -4.06
N ASP A 121 17.40 8.19 -5.06
CA ASP A 121 17.11 8.39 -6.49
C ASP A 121 16.00 7.48 -7.02
N VAL A 122 15.58 6.46 -6.25
CA VAL A 122 14.36 5.70 -6.54
C VAL A 122 13.15 6.60 -6.27
N LYS A 123 12.44 6.98 -7.33
CA LYS A 123 11.29 7.90 -7.26
C LYS A 123 9.97 7.26 -7.67
N THR A 124 10.02 6.04 -8.19
CA THR A 124 8.82 5.27 -8.58
C THR A 124 8.97 3.81 -8.14
N MET A 125 7.85 3.18 -7.84
CA MET A 125 7.81 1.76 -7.50
C MET A 125 6.50 1.16 -8.00
N TRP A 126 6.56 -0.04 -8.58
CA TRP A 126 5.38 -0.87 -8.82
C TRP A 126 5.19 -1.80 -7.63
N TYR A 127 3.96 -1.93 -7.20
CA TYR A 127 3.56 -2.94 -6.22
C TYR A 127 2.61 -3.92 -6.86
N ARG A 128 2.72 -5.17 -6.45
CA ARG A 128 1.74 -6.21 -6.72
C ARG A 128 1.28 -6.79 -5.39
N PHE A 129 -0.01 -6.67 -5.13
CA PHE A 129 -0.70 -7.25 -3.99
C PHE A 129 -1.49 -8.44 -4.50
N SER A 130 -1.20 -9.62 -4.01
CA SER A 130 -1.86 -10.86 -4.40
C SER A 130 -2.59 -11.45 -3.21
N ARG A 131 -3.83 -11.90 -3.43
CA ARG A 131 -4.67 -12.60 -2.47
C ARG A 131 -4.78 -14.07 -2.83
N ARG A 132 -4.67 -14.93 -1.81
CA ARG A 132 -5.08 -16.33 -1.82
C ARG A 132 -5.85 -16.59 -0.53
N GLU A 133 -7.18 -16.56 -0.61
CA GLU A 133 -8.13 -16.67 0.51
C GLU A 133 -7.91 -15.54 1.55
N ASP A 134 -7.30 -15.83 2.69
CA ASP A 134 -6.96 -14.89 3.77
C ASP A 134 -5.45 -14.67 3.94
N ASP A 135 -4.67 -15.22 2.99
CA ASP A 135 -3.24 -14.99 2.87
C ASP A 135 -2.91 -14.01 1.74
N TYR A 136 -1.87 -13.23 1.98
CA TYR A 136 -1.49 -12.13 1.10
C TYR A 136 0.01 -12.12 0.82
N CYS A 137 0.34 -11.87 -0.44
CA CYS A 137 1.71 -11.64 -0.89
C CYS A 137 1.84 -10.21 -1.41
N ILE A 138 2.83 -9.48 -0.93
CA ILE A 138 3.23 -8.17 -1.45
C ILE A 138 4.56 -8.33 -2.16
N GLU A 139 4.62 -7.82 -3.37
CA GLU A 139 5.80 -7.79 -4.20
C GLU A 139 6.05 -6.37 -4.71
N CYS A 140 7.30 -6.04 -4.98
CA CYS A 140 7.69 -4.76 -5.58
C CYS A 140 8.52 -4.96 -6.84
N SER A 141 8.54 -3.93 -7.69
CA SER A 141 9.32 -3.91 -8.93
C SER A 141 9.73 -2.49 -9.28
N ARG A 142 10.96 -2.32 -9.79
CA ARG A 142 11.46 -1.02 -10.31
C ARG A 142 11.14 -0.80 -11.79
N ASP A 143 10.79 -1.86 -12.51
CA ASP A 143 10.57 -1.83 -13.96
C ASP A 143 9.15 -2.26 -14.39
N GLY A 144 8.31 -2.66 -13.42
CA GLY A 144 6.95 -3.16 -13.65
C GLY A 144 6.87 -4.54 -14.32
N LYS A 145 7.99 -5.22 -14.46
CA LYS A 145 8.11 -6.55 -15.11
C LYS A 145 8.65 -7.60 -14.16
N ASN A 146 9.77 -7.30 -13.51
CA ASN A 146 10.45 -8.21 -12.59
C ASN A 146 10.01 -7.87 -11.16
N PHE A 147 9.17 -8.71 -10.58
CA PHE A 147 8.65 -8.53 -9.22
C PHE A 147 9.42 -9.39 -8.23
N SER A 148 9.78 -8.80 -7.10
CA SER A 148 10.43 -9.47 -5.98
C SER A 148 9.53 -9.44 -4.75
N GLN A 149 9.44 -10.57 -4.05
CA GLN A 149 8.64 -10.69 -2.83
C GLN A 149 9.18 -9.75 -1.73
N MET A 150 8.29 -8.96 -1.16
CA MET A 150 8.55 -8.14 0.02
C MET A 150 8.03 -8.82 1.29
N ARG A 151 6.82 -9.36 1.22
CA ARG A 151 6.14 -9.93 2.38
C ARG A 151 5.12 -10.98 1.97
N VAL A 152 5.03 -12.03 2.76
CA VAL A 152 3.88 -12.92 2.85
C VAL A 152 3.29 -12.76 4.24
N CYS A 153 1.98 -12.63 4.35
CA CYS A 153 1.30 -12.45 5.63
C CYS A 153 -0.11 -13.03 5.60
N HIS A 154 -0.59 -13.34 6.80
CA HIS A 154 -1.97 -13.73 7.06
C HIS A 154 -2.73 -12.55 7.68
N MET A 155 -4.00 -12.38 7.29
CA MET A 155 -4.89 -11.38 7.88
C MET A 155 -6.03 -12.10 8.58
N LEU A 156 -6.08 -12.03 9.90
CA LEU A 156 -7.03 -12.73 10.73
C LEU A 156 -8.50 -12.44 10.36
N GLU A 157 -8.79 -11.22 9.88
CA GLU A 157 -10.12 -10.80 9.42
C GLU A 157 -10.21 -10.75 7.88
N GLY A 158 -9.26 -11.36 7.18
CA GLY A 158 -9.09 -11.26 5.72
C GLY A 158 -9.88 -12.29 4.89
N ALA A 159 -10.56 -13.25 5.51
CA ALA A 159 -11.20 -14.37 4.80
C ALA A 159 -12.47 -13.98 4.02
N GLY A 160 -13.16 -12.91 4.44
CA GLY A 160 -14.42 -12.45 3.86
C GLY A 160 -14.25 -11.48 2.68
N THR A 161 -15.22 -10.59 2.56
CA THR A 161 -15.11 -9.41 1.70
C THR A 161 -13.99 -8.51 2.17
N ILE A 162 -13.10 -8.11 1.27
CA ILE A 162 -12.00 -7.20 1.58
C ILE A 162 -12.10 -5.91 0.77
N ARG A 163 -11.39 -4.88 1.25
CA ARG A 163 -11.21 -3.61 0.54
C ARG A 163 -9.73 -3.36 0.33
N PHE A 164 -9.34 -3.09 -0.90
CA PHE A 164 -7.94 -2.86 -1.29
C PHE A 164 -7.82 -1.72 -2.30
N GLY A 165 -6.67 -1.11 -2.36
CA GLY A 165 -6.40 -0.01 -3.28
C GLY A 165 -5.11 0.72 -2.95
N ILE A 166 -5.20 2.05 -2.87
CA ILE A 166 -4.05 2.96 -2.72
C ILE A 166 -4.22 3.88 -1.52
N TYR A 167 -3.10 4.33 -0.98
CA TYR A 167 -3.06 5.33 0.08
C TYR A 167 -1.86 6.27 -0.10
N ALA A 168 -1.94 7.44 0.51
CA ALA A 168 -0.82 8.36 0.65
C ALA A 168 -0.95 9.13 1.96
N CYS A 169 0.18 9.41 2.63
CA CYS A 169 0.17 10.19 3.87
C CYS A 169 1.49 10.91 4.11
N SER A 170 1.42 11.94 4.96
CA SER A 170 2.55 12.70 5.48
C SER A 170 2.46 12.70 7.01
N PRO A 171 3.15 11.77 7.70
CA PRO A 171 3.05 11.62 9.16
C PRO A 171 3.54 12.83 9.97
N GLU A 172 4.43 13.62 9.43
CA GLU A 172 4.92 14.84 10.05
C GLU A 172 4.26 16.10 9.46
N GLU A 173 4.84 17.28 9.68
CA GLU A 173 4.31 18.56 9.21
C GLU A 173 4.69 18.80 7.74
N SER A 174 4.17 17.96 6.87
CA SER A 174 4.44 17.94 5.44
C SER A 174 3.19 17.71 4.61
N SER A 175 3.32 17.98 3.32
CA SER A 175 2.33 17.64 2.29
C SER A 175 3.07 17.43 0.98
N PHE A 176 2.80 16.33 0.30
CA PHE A 176 3.39 16.03 -1.01
C PHE A 176 2.33 15.49 -1.98
N ARG A 177 2.67 15.49 -3.25
CA ARG A 177 1.81 14.97 -4.31
C ARG A 177 2.25 13.56 -4.72
N ALA A 178 1.46 12.58 -4.34
CA ALA A 178 1.59 11.19 -4.77
C ALA A 178 0.87 10.96 -6.10
N VAL A 179 1.45 10.19 -7.01
CA VAL A 179 0.84 9.84 -8.28
C VAL A 179 0.76 8.34 -8.46
N PHE A 180 -0.40 7.86 -8.91
CA PHE A 180 -0.69 6.45 -9.13
C PHE A 180 -1.09 6.22 -10.57
N THR A 181 -0.43 5.25 -11.23
CA THR A 181 -0.68 4.84 -12.61
C THR A 181 -0.62 3.33 -12.76
N ASP A 182 -0.85 2.80 -13.95
CA ASP A 182 -0.76 1.37 -14.29
C ASP A 182 -1.61 0.45 -13.39
N MET A 183 -2.72 0.98 -12.86
CA MET A 183 -3.60 0.22 -11.97
C MET A 183 -4.38 -0.85 -12.74
N LYS A 184 -4.21 -2.09 -12.34
CA LYS A 184 -4.93 -3.22 -12.93
C LYS A 184 -5.13 -4.36 -11.95
N ILE A 185 -6.19 -5.12 -12.17
CA ILE A 185 -6.48 -6.39 -11.52
C ILE A 185 -6.23 -7.50 -12.53
N THR A 186 -5.59 -8.56 -12.11
CA THR A 186 -5.25 -9.73 -12.92
C THR A 186 -5.61 -11.01 -12.19
N GLU A 187 -5.53 -12.14 -12.86
CA GLU A 187 -5.46 -13.43 -12.20
C GLU A 187 -4.33 -13.44 -11.16
N CYS A 188 -4.47 -14.28 -10.13
CA CYS A 188 -3.51 -14.36 -9.06
C CYS A 188 -2.12 -14.76 -9.59
N ALA A 189 -1.17 -13.83 -9.51
CA ALA A 189 0.19 -14.03 -9.95
C ALA A 189 1.08 -14.69 -8.88
N TRP A 190 0.62 -14.76 -7.63
CA TRP A 190 1.32 -15.46 -6.56
C TRP A 190 1.13 -16.96 -6.71
N LYS A 191 2.19 -17.64 -7.16
CA LYS A 191 2.20 -19.07 -7.40
C LYS A 191 2.77 -19.81 -6.20
N ALA A 192 2.33 -21.07 -6.04
CA ALA A 192 2.97 -21.98 -5.10
C ALA A 192 4.45 -22.19 -5.49
N HIS A 193 5.29 -22.46 -4.50
CA HIS A 193 6.66 -22.88 -4.76
C HIS A 193 6.69 -24.25 -5.46
N ASP A 194 7.77 -24.52 -6.20
CA ASP A 194 7.95 -25.81 -6.88
C ASP A 194 7.79 -26.98 -5.90
N GLY A 195 6.93 -27.93 -6.25
CA GLY A 195 6.61 -29.08 -5.40
C GLY A 195 5.54 -28.85 -4.33
N GLN A 196 5.00 -27.64 -4.22
CA GLN A 196 3.84 -27.34 -3.39
C GLN A 196 2.58 -27.32 -4.26
N GLN A 197 1.56 -28.02 -3.84
CA GLN A 197 0.23 -27.88 -4.44
C GLN A 197 -0.53 -26.85 -3.60
N PRO A 198 -1.01 -25.75 -4.17
CA PRO A 198 -1.97 -24.90 -3.49
C PRO A 198 -3.28 -25.69 -3.34
N ASP A 199 -3.88 -25.62 -2.19
CA ASP A 199 -5.20 -26.18 -1.91
C ASP A 199 -6.27 -25.64 -2.84
#